data_68d27f891822096a97464e1fbeae1b2e
#
_entry.id   68d27f891822096a97464e1fbeae1b2e
#
_cell.length_a   1.000
_cell.length_b   1.000
_cell.length_c   1.000
_cell.angle_alpha   90.00
_cell.angle_beta   90.00
_cell.angle_gamma   90.00
#
_symmetry.space_group_name_H-M   'P 1'
#
loop_
_entity.id
_entity.type
_entity.pdbx_description
1 polymer ?
#
loop_
_entity_poly.entity_id
_entity_poly.type
_entity_poly.pdbx_seq_one_letter_code
_entity_poly.pdbx_strand_id
1 'polypeptide(L)'
;MTHLRQLCLILLLLSGAAWTGLCADARGAGSPAVRVVSQTVGTDELLVAIAAPGQIAALSALSGDPDFSAISTEARAYPHLKPNGDAEDALQYRPTLVLCADYSRAEFVDQMRVAGVKVIVFRRYITLEDAYANLRLLGRAIGREAKAEEVIADCRRRVDALRKRLAGCRPVRVIAPSVYGVIPGYDTTFQDLCDHAGAVNLAATLGGLHGHQSPPSEQMLTWPVDRVVVAGSTVEAALAPFRHLPPYEYMASVRQGRAALIHPFMLSCVSQYRIDGYEELARALHPRRFAR
;
A
#
# COMPACT_ATOMS: atom_id res chain seq x y z
N MET A 1 32.28 8.70 92.85
CA MET A 1 32.56 7.90 91.62
C MET A 1 31.26 7.56 90.93
N THR A 2 30.44 8.53 90.48
CA THR A 2 29.09 8.34 89.90
C THR A 2 28.70 9.43 88.93
N HIS A 3 29.58 10.09 88.23
CA HIS A 3 29.24 11.14 87.22
C HIS A 3 29.93 11.03 85.86
N LEU A 4 30.52 9.86 85.54
CA LEU A 4 31.26 9.70 84.29
C LEU A 4 30.63 8.67 83.36
N ARG A 5 29.35 8.27 83.55
CA ARG A 5 28.62 7.29 82.68
C ARG A 5 27.43 7.85 81.99
N GLN A 6 27.11 9.13 82.08
CA GLN A 6 25.92 9.75 81.39
C GLN A 6 26.26 10.66 80.23
N LEU A 7 27.57 10.84 79.88
CA LEU A 7 27.96 11.73 78.76
C LEU A 7 28.27 11.00 77.43
N CYS A 8 28.20 9.67 77.42
CA CYS A 8 28.46 8.90 76.13
C CYS A 8 27.23 8.41 75.39
N LEU A 9 26.02 8.77 75.79
CA LEU A 9 24.79 8.25 75.14
C LEU A 9 23.99 9.31 74.34
N ILE A 10 24.50 10.52 74.16
CA ILE A 10 23.78 11.61 73.45
C ILE A 10 24.47 12.00 72.13
N LEU A 11 25.54 11.36 71.70
CA LEU A 11 26.29 11.71 70.50
C LEU A 11 26.17 10.66 69.39
N LEU A 12 25.20 9.73 69.43
CA LEU A 12 24.96 8.68 68.41
C LEU A 12 23.60 8.74 67.75
N LEU A 13 22.85 9.85 67.79
CA LEU A 13 21.55 10.00 67.22
C LEU A 13 21.42 11.16 66.20
N LEU A 14 22.52 11.68 65.66
CA LEU A 14 22.45 12.78 64.66
C LEU A 14 23.30 12.57 63.41
N SER A 15 23.45 11.32 62.90
CA SER A 15 24.07 11.04 61.60
C SER A 15 23.24 10.09 60.73
N GLY A 16 21.92 10.14 60.87
CA GLY A 16 20.92 9.49 60.00
C GLY A 16 20.29 10.47 59.04
N ALA A 17 21.05 11.41 58.47
CA ALA A 17 20.57 12.28 57.42
C ALA A 17 20.79 11.63 56.07
N ALA A 18 19.72 11.01 55.58
CA ALA A 18 19.24 11.09 54.22
C ALA A 18 20.30 11.14 53.11
N TRP A 19 20.88 10.02 52.77
CA TRP A 19 21.24 9.75 51.38
C TRP A 19 20.02 9.18 50.69
N THR A 20 18.99 9.99 50.47
CA THR A 20 18.06 9.75 49.38
C THR A 20 18.87 9.94 48.10
N GLY A 21 19.41 8.81 47.62
CA GLY A 21 20.08 8.74 46.34
C GLY A 21 19.20 9.37 45.31
N LEU A 22 19.73 10.39 44.65
CA LEU A 22 19.31 10.83 43.35
C LEU A 22 19.53 9.63 42.40
N CYS A 23 18.61 8.66 42.42
CA CYS A 23 18.38 7.83 41.25
C CYS A 23 17.87 8.80 40.18
N ALA A 24 18.78 9.56 39.58
CA ALA A 24 18.53 10.14 38.29
C ALA A 24 18.07 8.97 37.42
N ASP A 25 16.80 8.95 37.13
CA ASP A 25 16.23 8.17 36.03
C ASP A 25 17.10 8.42 34.81
N ALA A 26 18.08 7.56 34.60
CA ALA A 26 18.68 7.30 33.31
C ALA A 26 17.60 6.59 32.48
N ARG A 27 16.45 7.27 32.31
CA ARG A 27 15.54 6.97 31.22
C ARG A 27 16.31 7.24 29.96
N GLY A 28 16.76 6.14 29.39
CA GLY A 28 17.68 6.04 28.28
C GLY A 28 17.49 7.16 27.27
N ALA A 29 18.59 7.62 26.73
CA ALA A 29 18.60 8.38 25.49
C ALA A 29 17.72 7.60 24.50
N GLY A 30 16.44 8.02 24.37
CA GLY A 30 15.46 7.35 23.55
C GLY A 30 16.05 7.23 22.16
N SER A 31 16.02 6.05 21.58
CA SER A 31 16.38 5.87 20.19
C SER A 31 15.74 7.02 19.40
N PRO A 32 16.49 7.69 18.51
CA PRO A 32 15.96 8.84 17.79
C PRO A 32 14.60 8.47 17.18
N ALA A 33 13.62 9.32 17.38
CA ALA A 33 12.26 9.07 16.92
C ALA A 33 12.31 8.69 15.43
N VAL A 34 11.67 7.57 15.06
CA VAL A 34 11.66 7.10 13.67
C VAL A 34 11.00 8.17 12.80
N ARG A 35 11.72 8.65 11.80
CA ARG A 35 11.29 9.63 10.81
C ARG A 35 11.35 8.99 9.43
N VAL A 36 10.21 8.80 8.82
CA VAL A 36 10.07 8.03 7.57
C VAL A 36 9.82 8.97 6.40
N VAL A 37 10.64 8.85 5.36
CA VAL A 37 10.35 9.38 4.03
C VAL A 37 9.93 8.23 3.14
N SER A 38 8.82 8.38 2.45
CA SER A 38 8.28 7.39 1.53
C SER A 38 8.35 7.90 0.10
N GLN A 39 8.83 7.08 -0.83
CA GLN A 39 9.21 7.50 -2.18
C GLN A 39 8.20 7.10 -3.26
N THR A 40 7.26 6.19 -2.96
CA THR A 40 6.25 5.72 -3.91
C THR A 40 4.86 5.73 -3.29
N VAL A 41 3.82 5.92 -4.10
CA VAL A 41 2.43 5.91 -3.62
C VAL A 41 2.09 4.62 -2.86
N GLY A 42 2.52 3.47 -3.36
CA GLY A 42 2.26 2.20 -2.67
C GLY A 42 2.89 2.12 -1.28
N THR A 43 4.09 2.71 -1.09
CA THR A 43 4.73 2.77 0.23
C THR A 43 4.13 3.85 1.11
N ASP A 44 3.61 4.95 0.54
CA ASP A 44 2.84 5.97 1.26
C ASP A 44 1.58 5.38 1.88
N GLU A 45 0.83 4.61 1.10
CA GLU A 45 -0.41 3.96 1.52
C GLU A 45 -0.19 2.96 2.67
N LEU A 46 0.89 2.16 2.60
CA LEU A 46 1.29 1.30 3.71
C LEU A 46 1.64 2.12 4.95
N LEU A 47 2.41 3.21 4.77
CA LEU A 47 2.92 4.03 5.86
C LEU A 47 1.79 4.78 6.58
N VAL A 48 0.92 5.46 5.84
CA VAL A 48 -0.19 6.25 6.42
C VAL A 48 -1.18 5.35 7.16
N ALA A 49 -1.37 4.12 6.71
CA ALA A 49 -2.27 3.18 7.38
C ALA A 49 -1.83 2.79 8.81
N ILE A 50 -0.52 2.77 9.09
CA ILE A 50 -0.02 2.21 10.36
C ILE A 50 0.85 3.15 11.18
N ALA A 51 1.49 4.17 10.58
CA ALA A 51 2.38 5.07 11.28
C ALA A 51 1.63 5.98 12.28
N ALA A 52 2.32 6.40 13.34
CA ALA A 52 1.88 7.56 14.10
C ALA A 52 2.18 8.84 13.28
N PRO A 53 1.34 9.90 13.35
CA PRO A 53 1.53 11.11 12.53
C PRO A 53 2.94 11.71 12.62
N GLY A 54 3.56 11.70 13.79
CA GLY A 54 4.92 12.22 14.00
C GLY A 54 6.04 11.37 13.38
N GLN A 55 5.75 10.17 12.89
CA GLN A 55 6.71 9.30 12.21
C GLN A 55 6.83 9.60 10.72
N ILE A 56 5.86 10.26 10.10
CA ILE A 56 5.85 10.56 8.67
C ILE A 56 6.57 11.90 8.46
N ALA A 57 7.72 11.87 7.79
CA ALA A 57 8.52 13.05 7.50
C ALA A 57 8.18 13.65 6.13
N ALA A 58 7.97 12.83 5.11
CA ALA A 58 7.44 13.22 3.81
C ALA A 58 6.89 12.01 3.06
N LEU A 59 5.95 12.26 2.16
CA LEU A 59 5.35 11.29 1.25
C LEU A 59 5.82 11.54 -0.19
N SER A 60 5.51 10.63 -1.10
CA SER A 60 5.83 10.80 -2.51
C SER A 60 5.03 11.94 -3.15
N ALA A 61 5.51 12.44 -4.28
CA ALA A 61 4.89 13.57 -4.99
C ALA A 61 3.43 13.30 -5.41
N LEU A 62 3.09 12.05 -5.72
CA LEU A 62 1.77 11.68 -6.24
C LEU A 62 0.79 11.20 -5.16
N SER A 63 1.19 11.16 -3.89
CA SER A 63 0.31 10.67 -2.81
C SER A 63 -0.94 11.53 -2.60
N GLY A 64 -0.90 12.82 -2.96
CA GLY A 64 -2.05 13.74 -2.91
C GLY A 64 -2.95 13.74 -4.14
N ASP A 65 -2.62 12.96 -5.17
CA ASP A 65 -3.39 12.89 -6.42
C ASP A 65 -4.42 11.76 -6.36
N PRO A 66 -5.74 12.05 -6.46
CA PRO A 66 -6.78 11.04 -6.37
C PRO A 66 -6.78 10.02 -7.51
N ASP A 67 -6.18 10.32 -8.67
CA ASP A 67 -6.08 9.35 -9.76
C ASP A 67 -5.01 8.28 -9.51
N PHE A 68 -4.08 8.53 -8.58
CA PHE A 68 -2.96 7.65 -8.28
C PHE A 68 -3.00 7.04 -6.88
N SER A 69 -3.70 7.67 -5.93
CA SER A 69 -3.59 7.35 -4.50
C SER A 69 -4.92 7.18 -3.80
N ALA A 70 -5.05 6.09 -3.05
CA ALA A 70 -6.18 5.82 -2.17
C ALA A 70 -6.23 6.78 -0.95
N ILE A 71 -5.11 7.41 -0.62
CA ILE A 71 -4.96 8.28 0.56
C ILE A 71 -4.80 9.75 0.18
N SER A 72 -5.25 10.15 -0.99
CA SER A 72 -5.04 11.51 -1.52
C SER A 72 -5.54 12.63 -0.60
N THR A 73 -6.55 12.37 0.21
CA THR A 73 -7.07 13.31 1.21
C THR A 73 -6.17 13.37 2.45
N GLU A 74 -5.81 12.22 3.02
CA GLU A 74 -4.96 12.10 4.20
C GLU A 74 -3.54 12.58 3.93
N ALA A 75 -3.03 12.34 2.73
CA ALA A 75 -1.69 12.73 2.31
C ALA A 75 -1.46 14.24 2.39
N ARG A 76 -2.50 15.07 2.21
CA ARG A 76 -2.41 16.54 2.29
C ARG A 76 -1.93 17.07 3.64
N ALA A 77 -2.02 16.27 4.69
CA ALA A 77 -1.54 16.63 6.02
C ALA A 77 -0.01 16.55 6.17
N TYR A 78 0.71 16.03 5.18
CA TYR A 78 2.14 15.75 5.25
C TYR A 78 2.91 16.50 4.16
N PRO A 79 4.22 16.77 4.37
CA PRO A 79 5.09 17.23 3.31
C PRO A 79 5.20 16.19 2.19
N HIS A 80 5.47 16.66 0.97
CA HIS A 80 5.68 15.81 -0.20
C HIS A 80 7.07 16.01 -0.79
N LEU A 81 7.65 14.94 -1.31
CA LEU A 81 8.81 15.02 -2.18
C LEU A 81 8.45 15.74 -3.47
N LYS A 82 9.42 16.38 -4.08
CA LYS A 82 9.24 16.96 -5.42
C LYS A 82 9.00 15.86 -6.47
N PRO A 83 8.28 16.16 -7.54
CA PRO A 83 8.21 15.26 -8.68
C PRO A 83 9.63 14.93 -9.17
N ASN A 84 9.95 13.65 -9.30
CA ASN A 84 11.31 13.16 -9.61
C ASN A 84 12.40 13.60 -8.62
N GLY A 85 12.02 13.92 -7.38
CA GLY A 85 12.95 14.30 -6.31
C GLY A 85 14.11 13.31 -6.18
N ASP A 86 15.31 13.86 -5.97
CA ASP A 86 16.54 13.11 -5.76
C ASP A 86 16.78 12.85 -4.26
N ALA A 87 17.94 12.30 -3.96
CA ALA A 87 18.31 12.01 -2.57
C ALA A 87 18.44 13.28 -1.71
N GLU A 88 18.88 14.41 -2.28
CA GLU A 88 18.98 15.67 -1.56
C GLU A 88 17.60 16.17 -1.14
N ASP A 89 16.60 16.07 -2.02
CA ASP A 89 15.22 16.39 -1.69
C ASP A 89 14.68 15.55 -0.53
N ALA A 90 15.00 14.24 -0.48
CA ALA A 90 14.62 13.38 0.63
C ALA A 90 15.37 13.70 1.93
N LEU A 91 16.67 13.99 1.85
CA LEU A 91 17.55 14.24 3.00
C LEU A 91 17.19 15.53 3.75
N GLN A 92 16.60 16.52 3.11
CA GLN A 92 16.14 17.75 3.78
C GLN A 92 15.12 17.47 4.90
N TYR A 93 14.36 16.37 4.78
CA TYR A 93 13.41 15.92 5.80
C TYR A 93 14.06 15.15 6.96
N ARG A 94 15.40 14.99 6.95
CA ARG A 94 16.17 14.27 7.97
C ARG A 94 15.60 12.89 8.32
N PRO A 95 15.42 11.99 7.32
CA PRO A 95 14.87 10.67 7.56
C PRO A 95 15.83 9.80 8.36
N THR A 96 15.29 8.94 9.22
CA THR A 96 16.01 7.78 9.79
C THR A 96 15.71 6.51 9.02
N LEU A 97 14.62 6.51 8.23
CA LEU A 97 14.16 5.41 7.40
C LEU A 97 13.60 5.97 6.08
N VAL A 98 13.96 5.34 4.97
CA VAL A 98 13.38 5.61 3.65
C VAL A 98 12.72 4.35 3.11
N LEU A 99 11.52 4.50 2.56
CA LEU A 99 10.76 3.43 1.91
C LEU A 99 10.84 3.59 0.40
N CYS A 100 11.26 2.54 -0.28
CA CYS A 100 11.37 2.45 -1.74
C CYS A 100 10.67 1.19 -2.25
N ALA A 101 10.44 1.12 -3.54
CA ALA A 101 10.09 -0.09 -4.26
C ALA A 101 11.28 -0.54 -5.15
N ASP A 102 11.22 -1.74 -5.70
CA ASP A 102 12.31 -2.28 -6.54
C ASP A 102 12.45 -1.55 -7.89
N TYR A 103 11.42 -0.81 -8.31
CA TYR A 103 11.46 0.10 -9.46
C TYR A 103 11.94 1.52 -9.13
N SER A 104 12.26 1.82 -7.86
CA SER A 104 12.91 3.08 -7.49
C SER A 104 14.31 3.15 -8.08
N ARG A 105 14.75 4.37 -8.43
CA ARG A 105 16.08 4.58 -9.04
C ARG A 105 17.18 4.04 -8.13
N ALA A 106 18.07 3.21 -8.67
CA ALA A 106 19.15 2.58 -7.90
C ALA A 106 20.06 3.64 -7.26
N GLU A 107 20.36 4.72 -7.99
CA GLU A 107 21.19 5.84 -7.51
C GLU A 107 20.58 6.48 -6.27
N PHE A 108 19.27 6.67 -6.23
CA PHE A 108 18.58 7.22 -5.07
C PHE A 108 18.74 6.30 -3.85
N VAL A 109 18.52 5.00 -4.03
CA VAL A 109 18.65 4.00 -2.96
C VAL A 109 20.08 3.98 -2.41
N ASP A 110 21.09 4.00 -3.29
CA ASP A 110 22.49 3.96 -2.91
C ASP A 110 22.94 5.26 -2.22
N GLN A 111 22.50 6.40 -2.69
CA GLN A 111 22.78 7.70 -2.04
C GLN A 111 22.19 7.77 -0.63
N MET A 112 20.97 7.24 -0.42
CA MET A 112 20.38 7.15 0.93
C MET A 112 21.23 6.28 1.86
N ARG A 113 21.73 5.13 1.37
CA ARG A 113 22.58 4.24 2.15
C ARG A 113 23.92 4.88 2.49
N VAL A 114 24.56 5.56 1.52
CA VAL A 114 25.81 6.32 1.73
C VAL A 114 25.61 7.43 2.76
N ALA A 115 24.44 8.07 2.78
CA ALA A 115 24.10 9.07 3.80
C ALA A 115 23.80 8.47 5.18
N GLY A 116 23.92 7.13 5.36
CA GLY A 116 23.68 6.44 6.62
C GLY A 116 22.20 6.26 6.96
N VAL A 117 21.29 6.49 6.02
CA VAL A 117 19.87 6.32 6.21
C VAL A 117 19.47 4.86 5.98
N LYS A 118 18.68 4.27 6.90
CA LYS A 118 18.11 2.94 6.69
C LYS A 118 17.16 2.97 5.50
N VAL A 119 17.27 2.00 4.58
CA VAL A 119 16.39 1.88 3.41
C VAL A 119 15.70 0.52 3.41
N ILE A 120 14.38 0.53 3.27
CA ILE A 120 13.58 -0.66 2.98
C ILE A 120 13.15 -0.59 1.52
N VAL A 121 13.49 -1.62 0.74
CA VAL A 121 13.04 -1.76 -0.66
C VAL A 121 12.03 -2.89 -0.71
N PHE A 122 10.77 -2.53 -0.98
CA PHE A 122 9.70 -3.50 -1.18
C PHE A 122 9.82 -4.12 -2.58
N ARG A 123 9.82 -5.46 -2.65
CA ARG A 123 10.03 -6.22 -3.89
C ARG A 123 8.84 -7.10 -4.26
N ARG A 124 7.91 -7.29 -3.36
CA ARG A 124 6.73 -8.13 -3.53
C ARG A 124 5.50 -7.30 -3.25
N TYR A 125 4.63 -7.17 -4.24
CA TYR A 125 3.43 -6.33 -4.16
C TYR A 125 2.32 -6.76 -5.15
N ILE A 126 2.43 -7.99 -5.68
CA ILE A 126 1.48 -8.51 -6.67
C ILE A 126 0.15 -8.88 -6.02
N THR A 127 0.20 -9.55 -4.87
CA THR A 127 -0.97 -10.11 -4.19
C THR A 127 -1.33 -9.34 -2.92
N LEU A 128 -2.55 -9.58 -2.41
CA LEU A 128 -2.97 -9.07 -1.11
C LEU A 128 -2.08 -9.60 0.03
N GLU A 129 -1.64 -10.85 -0.05
CA GLU A 129 -0.73 -11.42 0.96
C GLU A 129 0.65 -10.73 0.95
N ASP A 130 1.12 -10.27 -0.23
CA ASP A 130 2.32 -9.43 -0.30
C ASP A 130 2.09 -8.08 0.43
N ALA A 131 0.93 -7.46 0.26
CA ALA A 131 0.59 -6.24 0.99
C ALA A 131 0.58 -6.47 2.52
N TYR A 132 0.06 -7.60 3.00
CA TYR A 132 0.11 -7.96 4.42
C TYR A 132 1.54 -8.20 4.91
N ALA A 133 2.36 -8.88 4.12
CA ALA A 133 3.77 -9.08 4.45
C ALA A 133 4.52 -7.74 4.54
N ASN A 134 4.23 -6.81 3.64
CA ASN A 134 4.80 -5.47 3.61
C ASN A 134 4.34 -4.63 4.82
N LEU A 135 3.06 -4.69 5.20
CA LEU A 135 2.55 -4.04 6.43
C LEU A 135 3.28 -4.55 7.68
N ARG A 136 3.49 -5.88 7.80
CA ARG A 136 4.24 -6.46 8.91
C ARG A 136 5.70 -6.04 8.93
N LEU A 137 6.35 -6.03 7.75
CA LEU A 137 7.74 -5.57 7.62
C LEU A 137 7.87 -4.11 8.07
N LEU A 138 6.98 -3.25 7.58
CA LEU A 138 6.96 -1.84 7.94
C LEU A 138 6.62 -1.66 9.44
N GLY A 139 5.61 -2.36 9.95
CA GLY A 139 5.21 -2.33 11.35
C GLY A 139 6.38 -2.58 12.30
N ARG A 140 7.17 -3.66 12.03
CA ARG A 140 8.40 -3.94 12.80
C ARG A 140 9.44 -2.84 12.68
N ALA A 141 9.58 -2.25 11.50
CA ALA A 141 10.60 -1.22 11.26
C ALA A 141 10.33 0.09 12.00
N ILE A 142 9.05 0.40 12.25
CA ILE A 142 8.63 1.66 12.88
C ILE A 142 7.98 1.47 14.27
N GLY A 143 7.98 0.24 14.82
CA GLY A 143 7.40 -0.07 16.15
C GLY A 143 5.85 0.01 16.15
N ARG A 144 5.20 -0.43 15.07
CA ARG A 144 3.74 -0.36 14.89
C ARG A 144 3.13 -1.71 14.53
N GLU A 145 3.68 -2.80 15.04
CA GLU A 145 3.27 -4.17 14.74
C GLU A 145 1.79 -4.41 15.05
N ALA A 146 1.35 -3.97 16.23
CA ALA A 146 -0.05 -4.13 16.64
C ALA A 146 -1.02 -3.42 15.67
N LYS A 147 -0.65 -2.22 15.20
CA LYS A 147 -1.47 -1.47 14.23
C LYS A 147 -1.47 -2.15 12.86
N ALA A 148 -0.34 -2.72 12.44
CA ALA A 148 -0.28 -3.48 11.20
C ALA A 148 -1.21 -4.71 11.24
N GLU A 149 -1.21 -5.47 12.34
CA GLU A 149 -2.11 -6.62 12.47
C GLU A 149 -3.59 -6.21 12.59
N GLU A 150 -3.90 -5.07 13.21
CA GLU A 150 -5.26 -4.51 13.22
C GLU A 150 -5.76 -4.22 11.80
N VAL A 151 -4.95 -3.53 10.99
CA VAL A 151 -5.26 -3.24 9.58
C VAL A 151 -5.45 -4.53 8.78
N ILE A 152 -4.54 -5.50 8.94
CA ILE A 152 -4.64 -6.80 8.26
C ILE A 152 -5.91 -7.55 8.66
N ALA A 153 -6.26 -7.54 9.93
CA ALA A 153 -7.47 -8.20 10.42
C ALA A 153 -8.74 -7.56 9.84
N ASP A 154 -8.77 -6.23 9.71
CA ASP A 154 -9.87 -5.54 9.04
C ASP A 154 -9.98 -5.93 7.57
N CYS A 155 -8.86 -5.88 6.85
CA CYS A 155 -8.77 -6.31 5.46
C CYS A 155 -9.31 -7.73 5.25
N ARG A 156 -8.90 -8.67 6.08
CA ARG A 156 -9.39 -10.06 6.03
C ARG A 156 -10.89 -10.17 6.23
N ARG A 157 -11.45 -9.43 7.19
CA ARG A 157 -12.91 -9.39 7.41
C ARG A 157 -13.65 -8.90 6.16
N ARG A 158 -13.15 -7.86 5.50
CA ARG A 158 -13.75 -7.31 4.26
C ARG A 158 -13.70 -8.32 3.12
N VAL A 159 -12.55 -8.96 2.90
CA VAL A 159 -12.39 -9.99 1.86
C VAL A 159 -13.31 -11.18 2.12
N ASP A 160 -13.40 -11.64 3.36
CA ASP A 160 -14.30 -12.75 3.73
C ASP A 160 -15.77 -12.38 3.51
N ALA A 161 -16.16 -11.15 3.82
CA ALA A 161 -17.50 -10.65 3.56
C ALA A 161 -17.81 -10.60 2.06
N LEU A 162 -16.86 -10.12 1.26
CA LEU A 162 -16.97 -10.07 -0.19
C LEU A 162 -17.09 -11.48 -0.79
N ARG A 163 -16.22 -12.40 -0.38
CA ARG A 163 -16.25 -13.81 -0.81
C ARG A 163 -17.60 -14.46 -0.50
N LYS A 164 -18.15 -14.25 0.70
CA LYS A 164 -19.49 -14.76 1.07
C LYS A 164 -20.59 -14.16 0.19
N ARG A 165 -20.50 -12.86 -0.13
CA ARG A 165 -21.47 -12.18 -0.99
C ARG A 165 -21.46 -12.72 -2.41
N LEU A 166 -20.28 -13.04 -2.94
CA LEU A 166 -20.11 -13.58 -4.30
C LEU A 166 -20.30 -15.10 -4.39
N ALA A 167 -20.54 -15.79 -3.28
CA ALA A 167 -20.74 -17.24 -3.29
C ALA A 167 -21.87 -17.64 -4.24
N GLY A 168 -21.60 -18.63 -5.14
CA GLY A 168 -22.53 -19.13 -6.14
C GLY A 168 -22.75 -18.19 -7.34
N CYS A 169 -22.02 -17.07 -7.46
CA CYS A 169 -22.00 -16.29 -8.69
C CYS A 169 -21.21 -17.02 -9.78
N ARG A 170 -21.72 -16.95 -11.00
CA ARG A 170 -20.93 -17.32 -12.18
C ARG A 170 -19.86 -16.23 -12.39
N PRO A 171 -18.57 -16.57 -12.46
CA PRO A 171 -17.53 -15.58 -12.74
C PRO A 171 -17.75 -14.88 -14.09
N VAL A 172 -17.47 -13.57 -14.13
CA VAL A 172 -17.57 -12.76 -15.35
C VAL A 172 -16.22 -12.78 -16.06
N ARG A 173 -16.23 -13.08 -17.37
CA ARG A 173 -15.03 -13.17 -18.19
C ARG A 173 -14.59 -11.77 -18.62
N VAL A 174 -13.37 -11.39 -18.24
CA VAL A 174 -12.87 -10.03 -18.43
C VAL A 174 -11.49 -9.99 -19.06
N ILE A 175 -11.16 -8.83 -19.60
CA ILE A 175 -9.80 -8.36 -19.90
C ILE A 175 -9.66 -6.91 -19.42
N ALA A 176 -8.43 -6.45 -19.16
CA ALA A 176 -8.12 -5.05 -18.99
C ALA A 176 -7.30 -4.56 -20.18
N PRO A 177 -7.90 -3.85 -21.14
CA PRO A 177 -7.18 -3.29 -22.28
C PRO A 177 -6.23 -2.18 -21.83
N SER A 178 -5.14 -1.98 -22.56
CA SER A 178 -4.17 -0.91 -22.29
C SER A 178 -3.76 -0.23 -23.59
N VAL A 179 -3.58 1.08 -23.54
CA VAL A 179 -3.04 1.90 -24.65
C VAL A 179 -1.51 1.77 -24.78
N TYR A 180 -0.86 1.13 -23.83
CA TYR A 180 0.62 0.95 -23.80
C TYR A 180 1.07 -0.32 -24.55
N GLY A 181 0.20 -0.97 -25.30
CA GLY A 181 0.54 -2.16 -26.10
C GLY A 181 0.78 -3.43 -25.27
N VAL A 182 0.33 -3.48 -24.03
CA VAL A 182 0.43 -4.65 -23.15
C VAL A 182 -0.92 -4.96 -22.51
N ILE A 183 -1.13 -6.22 -22.11
CA ILE A 183 -2.31 -6.67 -21.38
C ILE A 183 -1.87 -7.49 -20.16
N PRO A 184 -2.51 -7.33 -19.00
CA PRO A 184 -2.12 -8.06 -17.78
C PRO A 184 -2.63 -9.50 -17.82
N GLY A 185 -1.70 -10.47 -17.64
CA GLY A 185 -1.97 -11.89 -17.47
C GLY A 185 -1.90 -12.33 -16.00
N TYR A 186 -1.43 -13.59 -15.78
CA TYR A 186 -1.05 -14.09 -14.46
C TYR A 186 0.05 -13.21 -13.84
N ASP A 187 0.25 -13.32 -12.53
CA ASP A 187 1.32 -12.63 -11.80
C ASP A 187 1.23 -11.08 -11.91
N THR A 188 0.00 -10.55 -11.98
CA THR A 188 -0.27 -9.10 -11.99
C THR A 188 -1.27 -8.71 -10.91
N THR A 189 -1.28 -7.43 -10.53
CA THR A 189 -2.29 -6.87 -9.64
C THR A 189 -3.70 -6.99 -10.19
N PHE A 190 -3.86 -6.99 -11.52
CA PHE A 190 -5.15 -7.22 -12.18
C PHE A 190 -5.63 -8.66 -12.03
N GLN A 191 -4.73 -9.65 -12.07
CA GLN A 191 -5.11 -11.04 -11.78
C GLN A 191 -5.62 -11.18 -10.34
N ASP A 192 -4.87 -10.63 -9.38
CA ASP A 192 -5.28 -10.63 -7.97
C ASP A 192 -6.65 -9.92 -7.76
N LEU A 193 -6.90 -8.83 -8.50
CA LEU A 193 -8.20 -8.14 -8.52
C LEU A 193 -9.32 -9.07 -9.03
N CYS A 194 -9.08 -9.79 -10.12
CA CYS A 194 -10.04 -10.74 -10.69
C CYS A 194 -10.37 -11.89 -9.72
N ASP A 195 -9.35 -12.45 -9.08
CA ASP A 195 -9.48 -13.59 -8.16
C ASP A 195 -10.39 -13.27 -6.96
N HIS A 196 -10.44 -11.99 -6.56
CA HIS A 196 -11.25 -11.54 -5.43
C HIS A 196 -12.61 -10.93 -5.84
N ALA A 197 -12.76 -10.49 -7.09
CA ALA A 197 -13.97 -9.79 -7.56
C ALA A 197 -15.00 -10.67 -8.29
N GLY A 198 -14.79 -11.99 -8.34
CA GLY A 198 -15.67 -12.90 -9.06
C GLY A 198 -15.54 -12.77 -10.58
N ALA A 199 -14.32 -12.56 -11.06
CA ALA A 199 -13.98 -12.43 -12.47
C ALA A 199 -13.02 -13.54 -12.93
N VAL A 200 -12.94 -13.74 -14.25
CA VAL A 200 -11.94 -14.59 -14.91
C VAL A 200 -11.18 -13.72 -15.90
N ASN A 201 -9.88 -13.53 -15.66
CA ASN A 201 -9.00 -12.85 -16.59
C ASN A 201 -8.68 -13.74 -17.79
N LEU A 202 -9.20 -13.39 -18.96
CA LEU A 202 -8.99 -14.20 -20.16
C LEU A 202 -7.59 -14.07 -20.74
N ALA A 203 -6.87 -12.99 -20.48
CA ALA A 203 -5.47 -12.88 -20.87
C ALA A 203 -4.60 -13.93 -20.14
N ALA A 204 -4.92 -14.22 -18.89
CA ALA A 204 -4.30 -15.29 -18.13
C ALA A 204 -4.79 -16.67 -18.60
N THR A 205 -6.11 -16.91 -18.57
CA THR A 205 -6.67 -18.27 -18.73
C THR A 205 -6.72 -18.78 -20.16
N LEU A 206 -6.98 -17.93 -21.15
CA LEU A 206 -6.99 -18.30 -22.57
C LEU A 206 -5.70 -17.88 -23.29
N GLY A 207 -5.12 -16.75 -22.91
CA GLY A 207 -3.86 -16.27 -23.49
C GLY A 207 -2.62 -16.95 -22.91
N GLY A 208 -2.71 -17.53 -21.71
CA GLY A 208 -1.55 -18.09 -21.00
C GLY A 208 -0.49 -17.04 -20.66
N LEU A 209 -0.87 -15.76 -20.61
CA LEU A 209 0.07 -14.66 -20.42
C LEU A 209 0.49 -14.54 -18.94
N HIS A 210 1.77 -14.24 -18.72
CA HIS A 210 2.34 -13.94 -17.41
C HIS A 210 2.91 -12.53 -17.39
N GLY A 211 2.62 -11.76 -16.33
CA GLY A 211 2.97 -10.34 -16.26
C GLY A 211 2.21 -9.50 -17.29
N HIS A 212 2.82 -8.40 -17.70
CA HIS A 212 2.29 -7.52 -18.74
C HIS A 212 2.94 -7.85 -20.07
N GLN A 213 2.18 -8.39 -21.01
CA GLN A 213 2.70 -8.83 -22.32
C GLN A 213 1.86 -8.25 -23.45
N SER A 214 2.43 -8.26 -24.67
CA SER A 214 1.70 -7.86 -25.87
C SER A 214 0.47 -8.75 -26.08
N PRO A 215 -0.68 -8.17 -26.41
CA PRO A 215 -1.90 -8.94 -26.61
C PRO A 215 -1.76 -9.89 -27.81
N PRO A 216 -2.20 -11.16 -27.70
CA PRO A 216 -2.26 -12.08 -28.84
C PRO A 216 -3.45 -11.70 -29.73
N SER A 217 -3.26 -10.68 -30.55
CA SER A 217 -4.33 -9.91 -31.21
C SER A 217 -5.32 -10.79 -31.99
N GLU A 218 -4.85 -11.75 -32.77
CA GLU A 218 -5.72 -12.64 -33.54
C GLU A 218 -6.56 -13.56 -32.63
N GLN A 219 -5.92 -14.16 -31.61
CA GLN A 219 -6.60 -15.04 -30.66
C GLN A 219 -7.65 -14.30 -29.84
N MET A 220 -7.33 -13.06 -29.41
CA MET A 220 -8.24 -12.25 -28.60
C MET A 220 -9.58 -11.98 -29.28
N LEU A 221 -9.63 -11.94 -30.62
CA LEU A 221 -10.88 -11.73 -31.37
C LEU A 221 -11.86 -12.88 -31.17
N THR A 222 -11.39 -14.06 -30.82
CA THR A 222 -12.21 -15.25 -30.54
C THR A 222 -12.61 -15.40 -29.07
N TRP A 223 -12.02 -14.61 -28.18
CA TRP A 223 -12.30 -14.75 -26.75
C TRP A 223 -13.71 -14.30 -26.39
N PRO A 224 -14.41 -15.07 -25.58
CA PRO A 224 -15.79 -14.74 -25.18
C PRO A 224 -15.80 -13.71 -24.03
N VAL A 225 -15.30 -12.50 -24.29
CA VAL A 225 -15.22 -11.41 -23.31
C VAL A 225 -16.61 -10.90 -22.97
N ASP A 226 -17.03 -11.06 -21.71
CA ASP A 226 -18.29 -10.54 -21.22
C ASP A 226 -18.22 -9.02 -21.00
N ARG A 227 -17.11 -8.54 -20.40
CA ARG A 227 -16.84 -7.12 -20.12
C ARG A 227 -15.37 -6.80 -20.23
N VAL A 228 -15.06 -5.58 -20.64
CA VAL A 228 -13.71 -5.00 -20.47
C VAL A 228 -13.66 -4.21 -19.17
N VAL A 229 -12.58 -4.33 -18.41
CA VAL A 229 -12.35 -3.54 -17.19
C VAL A 229 -11.52 -2.34 -17.57
N VAL A 230 -12.04 -1.15 -17.34
CA VAL A 230 -11.40 0.12 -17.70
C VAL A 230 -11.50 1.11 -16.57
N ALA A 231 -10.53 2.02 -16.50
CA ALA A 231 -10.50 3.10 -15.53
C ALA A 231 -11.01 4.41 -16.14
N GLY A 232 -11.75 5.19 -15.38
CA GLY A 232 -12.21 6.50 -15.82
C GLY A 232 -13.49 6.95 -15.12
N SER A 233 -13.97 8.15 -15.49
CA SER A 233 -15.18 8.74 -14.90
C SER A 233 -16.48 8.22 -15.54
N THR A 234 -16.43 7.85 -16.82
CA THR A 234 -17.59 7.29 -17.56
C THR A 234 -17.12 6.16 -18.48
N VAL A 235 -18.04 5.22 -18.76
CA VAL A 235 -17.76 4.11 -19.69
C VAL A 235 -17.40 4.63 -21.07
N GLU A 236 -18.09 5.67 -21.53
CA GLU A 236 -17.86 6.26 -22.86
C GLU A 236 -16.43 6.83 -22.98
N ALA A 237 -16.02 7.67 -22.03
CA ALA A 237 -14.69 8.25 -22.01
C ALA A 237 -13.59 7.20 -21.84
N ALA A 238 -13.80 6.21 -20.97
CA ALA A 238 -12.85 5.14 -20.70
C ALA A 238 -12.65 4.19 -21.90
N LEU A 239 -13.67 3.99 -22.72
CA LEU A 239 -13.60 3.15 -23.93
C LEU A 239 -13.14 3.90 -25.19
N ALA A 240 -13.20 5.22 -25.20
CA ALA A 240 -12.89 6.01 -26.39
C ALA A 240 -11.52 5.67 -27.02
N PRO A 241 -10.42 5.52 -26.28
CA PRO A 241 -9.12 5.16 -26.86
C PRO A 241 -9.12 3.78 -27.55
N PHE A 242 -9.92 2.83 -27.05
CA PHE A 242 -9.92 1.44 -27.51
C PHE A 242 -10.83 1.21 -28.72
N ARG A 243 -11.71 2.16 -29.05
CA ARG A 243 -12.61 2.08 -30.21
C ARG A 243 -11.87 2.21 -31.55
N HIS A 244 -10.64 2.70 -31.54
CA HIS A 244 -9.78 2.91 -32.70
C HIS A 244 -8.39 2.26 -32.53
N LEU A 245 -8.27 1.33 -31.58
CA LEU A 245 -7.02 0.65 -31.27
C LEU A 245 -7.13 -0.85 -31.46
N PRO A 246 -6.48 -1.45 -32.50
CA PRO A 246 -6.41 -2.90 -32.66
C PRO A 246 -5.70 -3.57 -31.46
N PRO A 247 -6.15 -4.77 -31.05
CA PRO A 247 -7.28 -5.55 -31.56
C PRO A 247 -8.62 -5.14 -30.96
N TYR A 248 -8.66 -4.23 -30.01
CA TYR A 248 -9.83 -3.92 -29.16
C TYR A 248 -11.01 -3.37 -29.98
N GLU A 249 -10.75 -2.60 -31.04
CA GLU A 249 -11.78 -2.02 -31.91
C GLU A 249 -12.69 -3.07 -32.60
N TYR A 250 -12.14 -4.28 -32.79
CA TYR A 250 -12.89 -5.40 -33.38
C TYR A 250 -13.65 -6.22 -32.34
N MET A 251 -13.43 -6.01 -31.05
CA MET A 251 -14.06 -6.80 -29.98
C MET A 251 -15.52 -6.34 -29.75
N ALA A 252 -16.42 -7.29 -29.70
CA ALA A 252 -17.84 -7.01 -29.49
C ALA A 252 -18.10 -6.32 -28.13
N SER A 253 -17.32 -6.65 -27.07
CA SER A 253 -17.44 -6.02 -25.77
C SER A 253 -17.12 -4.52 -25.81
N VAL A 254 -16.10 -4.09 -26.56
CA VAL A 254 -15.72 -2.68 -26.73
C VAL A 254 -16.75 -1.94 -27.58
N ARG A 255 -17.12 -2.53 -28.72
CA ARG A 255 -18.08 -1.93 -29.67
C ARG A 255 -19.46 -1.70 -29.05
N GLN A 256 -19.90 -2.61 -28.19
CA GLN A 256 -21.21 -2.57 -27.52
C GLN A 256 -21.18 -1.83 -26.18
N GLY A 257 -20.03 -1.25 -25.79
CA GLY A 257 -19.91 -0.53 -24.53
C GLY A 257 -20.02 -1.43 -23.27
N ARG A 258 -19.75 -2.73 -23.42
CA ARG A 258 -19.81 -3.68 -22.29
C ARG A 258 -18.55 -3.57 -21.45
N ALA A 259 -18.53 -2.60 -20.54
CA ALA A 259 -17.41 -2.34 -19.64
C ALA A 259 -17.80 -2.47 -18.17
N ALA A 260 -16.82 -2.74 -17.33
CA ALA A 260 -16.84 -2.51 -15.90
C ALA A 260 -15.88 -1.35 -15.62
N LEU A 261 -16.42 -0.28 -15.06
CA LEU A 261 -15.67 0.91 -14.73
C LEU A 261 -15.16 0.80 -13.30
N ILE A 262 -13.89 1.12 -13.08
CA ILE A 262 -13.28 1.22 -11.75
C ILE A 262 -12.45 2.48 -11.66
N HIS A 263 -12.14 2.89 -10.44
CA HIS A 263 -11.30 4.05 -10.21
C HIS A 263 -9.86 3.82 -10.74
N PRO A 264 -9.20 4.82 -11.35
CA PRO A 264 -7.90 4.65 -12.01
C PRO A 264 -6.84 3.92 -11.17
N PHE A 265 -6.62 4.31 -9.93
CA PHE A 265 -5.57 3.70 -9.10
C PHE A 265 -5.86 2.23 -8.71
N MET A 266 -7.12 1.77 -8.78
CA MET A 266 -7.51 0.41 -8.39
C MET A 266 -6.96 -0.69 -9.31
N LEU A 267 -6.67 -0.36 -10.58
CA LEU A 267 -6.08 -1.34 -11.53
C LEU A 267 -4.66 -1.76 -11.14
N SER A 268 -3.94 -0.89 -10.44
CA SER A 268 -2.53 -1.09 -10.11
C SER A 268 -2.21 -0.90 -8.62
N CYS A 269 -3.22 -0.83 -7.76
CA CYS A 269 -3.03 -0.67 -6.32
C CYS A 269 -2.22 -1.83 -5.74
N VAL A 270 -1.10 -1.50 -5.10
CA VAL A 270 -0.14 -2.48 -4.55
C VAL A 270 -0.23 -2.61 -3.03
N SER A 271 -1.01 -1.77 -2.38
CA SER A 271 -1.21 -1.75 -0.93
C SER A 271 -2.47 -2.52 -0.50
N GLN A 272 -2.80 -2.47 0.78
CA GLN A 272 -4.04 -3.03 1.34
C GLN A 272 -5.31 -2.35 0.81
N TYR A 273 -5.23 -1.15 0.24
CA TYR A 273 -6.37 -0.44 -0.35
C TYR A 273 -6.89 -1.10 -1.64
N ARG A 274 -6.16 -2.08 -2.21
CA ARG A 274 -6.67 -2.89 -3.33
C ARG A 274 -8.01 -3.57 -3.04
N ILE A 275 -8.36 -3.74 -1.75
CA ILE A 275 -9.65 -4.30 -1.35
C ILE A 275 -10.81 -3.41 -1.79
N ASP A 276 -10.63 -2.10 -1.81
CA ASP A 276 -11.62 -1.18 -2.35
C ASP A 276 -11.87 -1.47 -3.83
N GLY A 277 -10.80 -1.77 -4.59
CA GLY A 277 -10.89 -2.23 -5.97
C GLY A 277 -11.60 -3.57 -6.14
N TYR A 278 -11.38 -4.53 -5.24
CA TYR A 278 -12.12 -5.80 -5.26
C TYR A 278 -13.62 -5.57 -5.10
N GLU A 279 -14.02 -4.76 -4.12
CA GLU A 279 -15.42 -4.43 -3.85
C GLU A 279 -16.04 -3.64 -5.00
N GLU A 280 -15.31 -2.68 -5.58
CA GLU A 280 -15.76 -1.85 -6.69
C GLU A 280 -15.97 -2.70 -7.95
N LEU A 281 -14.95 -3.49 -8.33
CA LEU A 281 -15.07 -4.38 -9.48
C LEU A 281 -16.17 -5.42 -9.29
N ALA A 282 -16.25 -6.04 -8.11
CA ALA A 282 -17.31 -6.99 -7.80
C ALA A 282 -18.72 -6.38 -7.94
N ARG A 283 -18.89 -5.12 -7.50
CA ARG A 283 -20.17 -4.39 -7.63
C ARG A 283 -20.48 -4.10 -9.10
N ALA A 284 -19.48 -3.71 -9.89
CA ALA A 284 -19.63 -3.45 -11.31
C ALA A 284 -19.99 -4.72 -12.13
N LEU A 285 -19.42 -5.88 -11.74
CA LEU A 285 -19.63 -7.16 -12.42
C LEU A 285 -20.90 -7.89 -11.95
N HIS A 286 -21.24 -7.78 -10.67
CA HIS A 286 -22.35 -8.52 -10.03
C HIS A 286 -23.35 -7.59 -9.32
N PRO A 287 -23.93 -6.58 -9.99
CA PRO A 287 -24.73 -5.54 -9.33
C PRO A 287 -25.92 -6.10 -8.54
N ARG A 288 -26.52 -7.22 -9.00
CA ARG A 288 -27.63 -7.88 -8.28
C ARG A 288 -27.28 -8.37 -6.90
N ARG A 289 -26.00 -8.66 -6.60
CA ARG A 289 -25.51 -9.08 -5.27
C ARG A 289 -25.33 -7.91 -4.32
N PHE A 290 -25.34 -6.69 -4.83
CA PHE A 290 -25.17 -5.46 -4.06
C PHE A 290 -26.44 -4.59 -4.03
N ALA A 291 -27.47 -4.96 -4.77
CA ALA A 291 -28.82 -4.39 -4.63
C ALA A 291 -29.35 -4.72 -3.22
N ARG A 292 -29.95 -3.71 -2.57
CA ARG A 292 -30.58 -3.84 -1.26
C ARG A 292 -31.92 -4.55 -1.41
#